data_537f735871b6eafedd68399d5256c4b4
#
_entry.id   537f735871b6eafedd68399d5256c4b4
#
_cell.length_a   1.000
_cell.length_b   1.000
_cell.length_c   1.000
_cell.angle_alpha   90.00
_cell.angle_beta   90.00
_cell.angle_gamma   90.00
#
_symmetry.space_group_name_H-M   'P 1'
#
loop_
_entity.id
_entity.type
_entity.pdbx_description
1 polymer ?
#
loop_
_entity_poly.entity_id
_entity_poly.type
_entity_poly.pdbx_seq_one_letter_code
_entity_poly.pdbx_strand_id
1 'polypeptide(L)'
;MDNATLYTHVRPAGGEIASVLVRDGRFVAFDGPVPDSVPRVYGGGAIMLPGLIDAHAHLDKTMYGMPWYRNEVGPRLIDKIDNERLEKRRLGIDPYRQSARQLVMSVADGTSHIRSHVDVDTDIGVAAIEGVMRARDQYRDQIDVQIVAFPQSGLLIRPGTLELMDQALSLIHISEPTRRYAI
;
A
#
# COMPACT_ATOMS: atom_id res chain seq x y z
N MET A 1 -26.21 -9.07 -6.08
CA MET A 1 -26.86 -7.75 -6.30
C MET A 1 -25.94 -6.92 -7.13
N ASP A 2 -26.43 -6.29 -8.17
CA ASP A 2 -25.62 -5.45 -9.06
C ASP A 2 -25.12 -4.24 -8.29
N ASN A 3 -23.82 -4.19 -7.96
CA ASN A 3 -23.21 -3.07 -7.23
C ASN A 3 -22.90 -1.95 -8.23
N ALA A 4 -23.96 -1.28 -8.71
CA ALA A 4 -23.87 -0.21 -9.67
C ALA A 4 -24.26 1.13 -9.06
N THR A 5 -23.58 2.19 -9.44
CA THR A 5 -23.88 3.60 -9.07
C THR A 5 -23.71 4.49 -10.28
N LEU A 6 -24.70 5.35 -10.56
CA LEU A 6 -24.62 6.37 -11.59
C LEU A 6 -24.15 7.70 -10.97
N TYR A 7 -22.99 8.16 -11.35
CA TYR A 7 -22.48 9.50 -11.03
C TYR A 7 -22.92 10.47 -12.13
N THR A 8 -23.61 11.54 -11.73
CA THR A 8 -24.10 12.57 -12.67
C THR A 8 -23.38 13.90 -12.42
N HIS A 9 -23.27 14.76 -13.43
CA HIS A 9 -22.57 16.04 -13.32
C HIS A 9 -21.13 15.92 -12.79
N VAL A 10 -20.38 14.93 -13.30
CA VAL A 10 -18.95 14.76 -13.04
C VAL A 10 -18.13 15.13 -14.27
N ARG A 11 -16.86 15.40 -14.09
CA ARG A 11 -15.89 15.68 -15.15
C ARG A 11 -14.85 14.55 -15.20
N PRO A 12 -15.07 13.50 -16.01
CA PRO A 12 -14.12 12.40 -16.12
C PRO A 12 -12.73 12.89 -16.58
N ALA A 13 -11.70 12.64 -15.79
CA ALA A 13 -10.33 13.12 -16.01
C ALA A 13 -10.21 14.64 -16.30
N GLY A 14 -11.14 15.44 -15.77
CA GLY A 14 -11.17 16.89 -15.99
C GLY A 14 -11.78 17.35 -17.32
N GLY A 15 -12.36 16.42 -18.09
CA GLY A 15 -13.05 16.71 -19.35
C GLY A 15 -14.40 17.40 -19.18
N GLU A 16 -15.29 17.24 -20.17
CA GLU A 16 -16.64 17.81 -20.16
C GLU A 16 -17.52 17.15 -19.08
N ILE A 17 -18.57 17.88 -18.67
CA ILE A 17 -19.57 17.35 -17.72
C ILE A 17 -20.30 16.18 -18.37
N ALA A 18 -20.31 15.04 -17.66
CA ALA A 18 -20.91 13.81 -18.12
C ALA A 18 -21.59 13.04 -16.98
N SER A 19 -22.29 11.98 -17.34
CA SER A 19 -22.72 10.93 -16.41
C SER A 19 -21.85 9.69 -16.61
N VAL A 20 -21.44 9.06 -15.51
CA VAL A 20 -20.58 7.88 -15.51
C VAL A 20 -21.24 6.78 -14.68
N LEU A 21 -21.44 5.62 -15.28
CA LEU A 21 -21.88 4.44 -14.55
C LEU A 21 -20.66 3.66 -14.03
N VAL A 22 -20.64 3.41 -12.74
CA VAL A 22 -19.67 2.52 -12.10
C VAL A 22 -20.38 1.24 -11.69
N ARG A 23 -19.85 0.08 -12.08
CA ARG A 23 -20.34 -1.22 -11.69
C ARG A 23 -19.19 -2.09 -11.20
N ASP A 24 -19.33 -2.66 -10.03
CA ASP A 24 -18.29 -3.51 -9.41
C ASP A 24 -16.91 -2.82 -9.38
N GLY A 25 -16.89 -1.53 -9.02
CA GLY A 25 -15.67 -0.71 -8.97
C GLY A 25 -15.06 -0.33 -10.31
N ARG A 26 -15.75 -0.56 -11.44
CA ARG A 26 -15.25 -0.26 -12.78
C ARG A 26 -16.14 0.71 -13.52
N PHE A 27 -15.54 1.60 -14.31
CA PHE A 27 -16.27 2.42 -15.26
C PHE A 27 -16.85 1.54 -16.35
N VAL A 28 -18.14 1.68 -16.62
CA VAL A 28 -18.83 0.95 -17.70
C VAL A 28 -19.46 1.93 -18.68
N ALA A 29 -19.28 1.65 -19.97
CA ALA A 29 -20.07 2.32 -21.00
C ALA A 29 -21.52 1.81 -20.90
N PHE A 30 -22.47 2.71 -21.14
CA PHE A 30 -23.88 2.33 -21.21
C PHE A 30 -24.56 3.11 -22.34
N ASP A 31 -25.41 2.41 -23.05
CA ASP A 31 -26.29 2.97 -24.06
C ASP A 31 -27.75 2.89 -23.56
N GLY A 32 -28.45 3.99 -23.59
CA GLY A 32 -29.84 4.05 -23.16
C GLY A 32 -30.04 4.44 -21.68
N PRO A 33 -31.29 4.39 -21.20
CA PRO A 33 -31.64 4.82 -19.86
C PRO A 33 -31.11 3.86 -18.78
N VAL A 34 -30.50 4.44 -17.72
CA VAL A 34 -30.13 3.68 -16.51
C VAL A 34 -31.39 3.50 -15.66
N PRO A 35 -31.70 2.27 -15.20
CA PRO A 35 -32.87 2.00 -14.36
C PRO A 35 -32.94 2.90 -13.12
N ASP A 36 -34.14 3.29 -12.71
CA ASP A 36 -34.34 4.13 -11.53
C ASP A 36 -33.91 3.47 -10.21
N SER A 37 -33.83 2.16 -10.19
CA SER A 37 -33.32 1.40 -9.04
C SER A 37 -31.80 1.54 -8.81
N VAL A 38 -31.05 2.07 -9.79
CA VAL A 38 -29.61 2.32 -9.64
C VAL A 38 -29.39 3.59 -8.84
N PRO A 39 -28.66 3.55 -7.71
CA PRO A 39 -28.30 4.71 -6.91
C PRO A 39 -27.64 5.79 -7.76
N ARG A 40 -27.98 7.06 -7.49
CA ARG A 40 -27.45 8.23 -8.21
C ARG A 40 -26.73 9.15 -7.25
N VAL A 41 -25.52 9.59 -7.65
CA VAL A 41 -24.71 10.56 -6.93
C VAL A 41 -24.49 11.77 -7.81
N TYR A 42 -24.88 12.94 -7.31
CA TYR A 42 -24.64 14.21 -8.02
C TYR A 42 -23.24 14.73 -7.68
N GLY A 43 -22.38 14.88 -8.70
CA GLY A 43 -20.99 15.26 -8.53
C GLY A 43 -20.70 16.76 -8.52
N GLY A 44 -21.69 17.61 -8.82
CA GLY A 44 -21.53 19.08 -8.75
C GLY A 44 -20.43 19.67 -9.64
N GLY A 45 -20.04 18.99 -10.72
CA GLY A 45 -18.93 19.41 -11.58
C GLY A 45 -17.54 18.98 -11.09
N ALA A 46 -17.46 18.15 -10.04
CA ALA A 46 -16.20 17.62 -9.54
C ALA A 46 -15.48 16.76 -10.58
N ILE A 47 -14.15 16.77 -10.53
CA ILE A 47 -13.33 15.88 -11.35
C ILE A 47 -13.46 14.46 -10.82
N MET A 48 -13.76 13.52 -11.71
CA MET A 48 -13.83 12.10 -11.41
C MET A 48 -12.57 11.39 -11.93
N LEU A 49 -11.84 10.76 -11.04
CA LEU A 49 -10.63 10.01 -11.35
C LEU A 49 -10.79 8.54 -10.98
N PRO A 50 -10.03 7.62 -11.58
CA PRO A 50 -9.80 6.30 -11.02
C PRO A 50 -9.19 6.41 -9.62
N GLY A 51 -9.33 5.37 -8.80
CA GLY A 51 -8.62 5.31 -7.52
C GLY A 51 -7.11 5.50 -7.68
N LEU A 52 -6.50 6.19 -6.72
CA LEU A 52 -5.07 6.46 -6.74
C LEU A 52 -4.26 5.18 -6.57
N ILE A 53 -3.03 5.19 -7.09
CA ILE A 53 -2.09 4.08 -6.98
C ILE A 53 -0.82 4.60 -6.28
N ASP A 54 -0.52 4.03 -5.12
CA ASP A 54 0.77 4.21 -4.45
C ASP A 54 1.72 3.08 -4.89
N ALA A 55 2.62 3.38 -5.82
CA ALA A 55 3.52 2.39 -6.40
C ALA A 55 4.76 2.08 -5.54
N HIS A 56 4.97 2.79 -4.41
CA HIS A 56 6.12 2.56 -3.53
C HIS A 56 5.84 3.00 -2.10
N ALA A 57 5.43 2.06 -1.27
CA ALA A 57 5.20 2.26 0.16
C ALA A 57 6.03 1.29 1.01
N HIS A 58 6.10 1.56 2.32
CA HIS A 58 6.62 0.67 3.35
C HIS A 58 5.60 0.56 4.48
N LEU A 59 4.59 -0.28 4.29
CA LEU A 59 3.47 -0.42 5.22
C LEU A 59 3.89 -0.99 6.59
N ASP A 60 4.87 -1.89 6.59
CA ASP A 60 5.35 -2.61 7.77
C ASP A 60 5.99 -1.70 8.84
N LYS A 61 6.53 -0.56 8.43
CA LYS A 61 7.37 0.29 9.27
C LYS A 61 6.99 1.76 9.29
N THR A 62 5.83 2.10 8.76
CA THR A 62 5.34 3.48 8.81
C THR A 62 5.24 3.98 10.25
N MET A 63 5.64 5.22 10.47
CA MET A 63 5.50 5.92 11.76
C MET A 63 4.15 6.62 11.91
N TYR A 64 3.23 6.44 10.97
CA TYR A 64 1.92 7.08 11.01
C TYR A 64 1.15 6.73 12.30
N GLY A 65 0.66 7.76 12.98
CA GLY A 65 -0.04 7.62 14.25
C GLY A 65 0.84 7.29 15.46
N MET A 66 2.17 7.34 15.29
CA MET A 66 3.14 7.23 16.37
C MET A 66 3.54 8.61 16.88
N PRO A 67 4.14 8.72 18.10
CA PRO A 67 4.73 9.96 18.56
C PRO A 67 5.78 10.48 17.57
N TRP A 68 5.88 11.81 17.46
CA TRP A 68 6.87 12.43 16.60
C TRP A 68 8.28 11.93 16.94
N TYR A 69 9.01 11.56 15.90
CA TYR A 69 10.37 11.07 15.99
C TYR A 69 11.26 11.87 15.05
N ARG A 70 12.39 12.36 15.58
CA ARG A 70 13.39 13.07 14.80
C ARG A 70 14.61 12.19 14.59
N ASN A 71 14.97 11.98 13.33
CA ASN A 71 16.17 11.23 12.97
C ASN A 71 17.40 12.17 13.08
N GLU A 72 18.25 11.95 14.08
CA GLU A 72 19.44 12.78 14.36
C GLU A 72 20.76 12.02 14.08
N VAL A 73 20.75 11.01 13.25
CA VAL A 73 21.94 10.24 12.90
C VAL A 73 22.69 10.84 11.70
N GLY A 74 23.89 10.31 11.43
CA GLY A 74 24.75 10.74 10.35
C GLY A 74 24.12 10.69 8.95
N PRO A 75 24.77 11.33 7.96
CA PRO A 75 24.20 11.48 6.63
C PRO A 75 24.25 10.19 5.79
N ARG A 76 25.06 9.20 6.16
CA ARG A 76 25.22 7.96 5.38
C ARG A 76 23.95 7.11 5.45
N LEU A 77 23.66 6.41 4.36
CA LEU A 77 22.51 5.52 4.30
C LEU A 77 22.53 4.45 5.39
N ILE A 78 23.69 3.86 5.64
CA ILE A 78 23.84 2.82 6.67
C ILE A 78 23.50 3.34 8.07
N ASP A 79 23.88 4.56 8.40
CA ASP A 79 23.58 5.18 9.71
C ASP A 79 22.05 5.29 9.88
N LYS A 80 21.32 5.59 8.81
CA LYS A 80 19.85 5.68 8.81
C LYS A 80 19.19 4.30 8.92
N ILE A 81 19.71 3.29 8.21
CA ILE A 81 19.21 1.91 8.28
C ILE A 81 19.38 1.34 9.70
N ASP A 82 20.57 1.48 10.28
CA ASP A 82 20.85 0.98 11.63
C ASP A 82 19.99 1.70 12.68
N ASN A 83 19.83 3.01 12.54
CA ASN A 83 18.94 3.78 13.42
C ASN A 83 17.47 3.39 13.27
N GLU A 84 16.97 3.18 12.04
CA GLU A 84 15.61 2.73 11.82
C GLU A 84 15.35 1.38 12.51
N ARG A 85 16.29 0.43 12.44
CA ARG A 85 16.20 -0.86 13.11
C ARG A 85 16.11 -0.72 14.62
N LEU A 86 16.94 0.16 15.22
CA LEU A 86 16.91 0.43 16.65
C LEU A 86 15.59 1.06 17.07
N GLU A 87 15.15 2.08 16.35
CA GLU A 87 13.93 2.83 16.66
C GLU A 87 12.66 2.02 16.47
N LYS A 88 12.58 1.16 15.46
CA LYS A 88 11.46 0.23 15.30
C LYS A 88 11.25 -0.62 16.56
N ARG A 89 12.34 -1.13 17.15
CA ARG A 89 12.28 -1.90 18.40
C ARG A 89 11.88 -1.03 19.58
N ARG A 90 12.53 0.13 19.74
CA ARG A 90 12.28 1.06 20.85
C ARG A 90 10.83 1.55 20.88
N LEU A 91 10.25 1.81 19.71
CA LEU A 91 8.88 2.30 19.57
C LEU A 91 7.84 1.17 19.56
N GLY A 92 8.27 -0.09 19.56
CA GLY A 92 7.37 -1.24 19.51
C GLY A 92 6.54 -1.26 18.23
N ILE A 93 7.17 -1.00 17.08
CA ILE A 93 6.49 -1.03 15.78
C ILE A 93 5.96 -2.45 15.53
N ASP A 94 4.65 -2.55 15.38
CA ASP A 94 3.96 -3.77 15.01
C ASP A 94 3.58 -3.69 13.52
N PRO A 95 4.13 -4.53 12.64
CA PRO A 95 3.90 -4.44 11.19
C PRO A 95 2.42 -4.53 10.80
N TYR A 96 1.64 -5.37 11.48
CA TYR A 96 0.21 -5.46 11.18
C TYR A 96 -0.55 -4.18 11.55
N ARG A 97 -0.33 -3.66 12.77
CA ARG A 97 -1.04 -2.46 13.24
C ARG A 97 -0.68 -1.24 12.40
N GLN A 98 0.58 -1.08 12.06
CA GLN A 98 1.04 0.05 11.26
C GLN A 98 0.52 -0.05 9.83
N SER A 99 0.58 -1.24 9.21
CA SER A 99 -0.01 -1.46 7.89
C SER A 99 -1.51 -1.16 7.89
N ALA A 100 -2.25 -1.67 8.86
CA ALA A 100 -3.69 -1.44 8.97
C ALA A 100 -4.02 0.07 9.09
N ARG A 101 -3.27 0.82 9.90
CA ARG A 101 -3.45 2.27 10.03
C ARG A 101 -3.24 3.01 8.72
N GLN A 102 -2.15 2.70 8.01
CA GLN A 102 -1.84 3.35 6.75
C GLN A 102 -2.83 2.97 5.66
N LEU A 103 -3.28 1.72 5.60
CA LEU A 103 -4.30 1.29 4.64
C LEU A 103 -5.62 2.05 4.82
N VAL A 104 -6.10 2.18 6.06
CA VAL A 104 -7.32 2.95 6.36
C VAL A 104 -7.20 4.40 5.89
N MET A 105 -6.08 5.04 6.16
CA MET A 105 -5.84 6.41 5.71
C MET A 105 -5.77 6.51 4.18
N SER A 106 -5.02 5.62 3.54
CA SER A 106 -4.88 5.58 2.09
C SER A 106 -6.23 5.38 1.39
N VAL A 107 -7.08 4.51 1.92
CA VAL A 107 -8.46 4.33 1.41
C VAL A 107 -9.28 5.61 1.58
N ALA A 108 -9.18 6.28 2.74
CA ALA A 108 -9.89 7.54 2.99
C ALA A 108 -9.46 8.66 2.01
N ASP A 109 -8.20 8.63 1.57
CA ASP A 109 -7.63 9.57 0.60
C ASP A 109 -7.86 9.14 -0.87
N GLY A 110 -8.59 8.05 -1.11
CA GLY A 110 -8.96 7.56 -2.44
C GLY A 110 -7.95 6.63 -3.10
N THR A 111 -6.99 6.08 -2.36
CA THR A 111 -6.04 5.08 -2.88
C THR A 111 -6.73 3.72 -2.98
N SER A 112 -6.62 3.07 -4.13
CA SER A 112 -7.19 1.76 -4.42
C SER A 112 -6.15 0.65 -4.54
N HIS A 113 -4.87 1.00 -4.81
CA HIS A 113 -3.79 0.02 -4.99
C HIS A 113 -2.51 0.54 -4.32
N ILE A 114 -1.82 -0.36 -3.61
CA ILE A 114 -0.51 -0.06 -2.99
C ILE A 114 0.47 -1.17 -3.34
N ARG A 115 1.71 -0.78 -3.72
CA ARG A 115 2.85 -1.69 -3.75
C ARG A 115 3.72 -1.39 -2.53
N SER A 116 3.77 -2.32 -1.57
CA SER A 116 4.58 -2.20 -0.36
C SER A 116 5.85 -3.03 -0.45
N HIS A 117 7.00 -2.36 -0.27
CA HIS A 117 8.29 -2.99 -0.05
C HIS A 117 8.42 -3.27 1.44
N VAL A 118 8.48 -4.54 1.80
CA VAL A 118 8.39 -5.01 3.20
C VAL A 118 9.73 -5.61 3.62
N ASP A 119 10.25 -5.15 4.75
CA ASP A 119 11.55 -5.56 5.23
C ASP A 119 11.62 -7.07 5.50
N VAL A 120 12.68 -7.68 4.97
CA VAL A 120 13.12 -9.04 5.30
C VAL A 120 14.54 -8.94 5.83
N ASP A 121 14.72 -9.17 7.12
CA ASP A 121 16.04 -9.09 7.71
C ASP A 121 16.15 -9.97 8.97
N THR A 122 17.39 -10.19 9.43
CA THR A 122 17.69 -11.11 10.53
C THR A 122 17.15 -10.68 11.89
N ASP A 123 16.65 -9.44 12.04
CA ASP A 123 16.07 -8.96 13.30
C ASP A 123 14.60 -9.32 13.43
N ILE A 124 13.86 -9.32 12.31
CA ILE A 124 12.41 -9.51 12.28
C ILE A 124 12.00 -10.78 11.53
N GLY A 125 12.95 -11.38 10.76
CA GLY A 125 12.66 -12.54 9.93
C GLY A 125 11.62 -12.19 8.85
N VAL A 126 10.59 -13.03 8.73
CA VAL A 126 9.45 -12.83 7.82
C VAL A 126 8.22 -12.23 8.50
N ALA A 127 8.29 -11.91 9.79
CA ALA A 127 7.14 -11.43 10.56
C ALA A 127 6.58 -10.09 10.02
N ALA A 128 7.41 -9.25 9.38
CA ALA A 128 6.94 -8.05 8.72
C ALA A 128 6.01 -8.38 7.54
N ILE A 129 6.39 -9.35 6.70
CA ILE A 129 5.56 -9.85 5.58
C ILE A 129 4.24 -10.42 6.10
N GLU A 130 4.28 -11.29 7.11
CA GLU A 130 3.08 -11.87 7.72
C GLU A 130 2.14 -10.78 8.27
N GLY A 131 2.70 -9.73 8.91
CA GLY A 131 1.94 -8.59 9.39
C GLY A 131 1.24 -7.82 8.28
N VAL A 132 1.94 -7.53 7.18
CA VAL A 132 1.36 -6.84 6.01
C VAL A 132 0.33 -7.71 5.30
N MET A 133 0.60 -9.02 5.14
CA MET A 133 -0.36 -9.98 4.57
C MET A 133 -1.67 -10.01 5.38
N ARG A 134 -1.57 -10.06 6.69
CA ARG A 134 -2.74 -10.01 7.57
C ARG A 134 -3.54 -8.71 7.40
N ALA A 135 -2.88 -7.56 7.29
CA ALA A 135 -3.54 -6.29 7.03
C ALA A 135 -4.17 -6.26 5.63
N ARG A 136 -3.47 -6.72 4.58
CA ARG A 136 -4.00 -6.88 3.23
C ARG A 136 -5.29 -7.70 3.22
N ASP A 137 -5.27 -8.86 3.86
CA ASP A 137 -6.41 -9.78 3.86
C ASP A 137 -7.62 -9.21 4.60
N GLN A 138 -7.39 -8.40 5.63
CA GLN A 138 -8.46 -7.69 6.37
C GLN A 138 -9.13 -6.61 5.52
N TYR A 139 -8.38 -5.88 4.69
CA TYR A 139 -8.87 -4.75 3.90
C TYR A 139 -9.04 -5.07 2.41
N ARG A 140 -8.95 -6.34 2.00
CA ARG A 140 -8.98 -6.81 0.62
C ARG A 140 -10.19 -6.33 -0.21
N ASP A 141 -11.32 -6.04 0.44
CA ASP A 141 -12.53 -5.57 -0.23
C ASP A 141 -12.50 -4.04 -0.49
N GLN A 142 -11.48 -3.33 0.03
CA GLN A 142 -11.36 -1.88 -0.07
C GLN A 142 -10.13 -1.43 -0.84
N ILE A 143 -9.02 -2.18 -0.75
CA ILE A 143 -7.75 -1.83 -1.35
C ILE A 143 -6.96 -3.08 -1.75
N ASP A 144 -6.30 -3.02 -2.91
CA ASP A 144 -5.39 -4.06 -3.36
C ASP A 144 -3.96 -3.76 -2.92
N VAL A 145 -3.28 -4.74 -2.30
CA VAL A 145 -1.91 -4.57 -1.79
C VAL A 145 -0.99 -5.62 -2.40
N GLN A 146 -0.06 -5.14 -3.22
CA GLN A 146 1.04 -5.95 -3.72
C GLN A 146 2.23 -5.86 -2.74
N ILE A 147 2.74 -7.02 -2.31
CA ILE A 147 3.84 -7.11 -1.35
C ILE A 147 5.11 -7.51 -2.09
N VAL A 148 6.20 -6.79 -1.82
CA VAL A 148 7.53 -7.03 -2.38
C VAL A 148 8.49 -7.29 -1.22
N ALA A 149 9.16 -8.44 -1.21
CA ALA A 149 10.18 -8.75 -0.22
C ALA A 149 11.41 -7.86 -0.44
N PHE A 150 11.83 -7.14 0.60
CA PHE A 150 12.85 -6.12 0.52
C PHE A 150 13.98 -6.39 1.52
N PRO A 151 15.16 -6.89 1.09
CA PRO A 151 16.31 -7.09 1.97
C PRO A 151 17.05 -5.76 2.19
N GLN A 152 16.46 -4.83 2.96
CA GLN A 152 16.96 -3.48 3.16
C GLN A 152 18.43 -3.43 3.64
N SER A 153 18.82 -4.37 4.50
CA SER A 153 20.19 -4.45 5.03
C SER A 153 21.18 -5.08 4.03
N GLY A 154 20.73 -5.45 2.83
CA GLY A 154 21.52 -6.15 1.81
C GLY A 154 21.44 -7.66 1.92
N LEU A 155 21.33 -8.33 0.77
CA LEU A 155 21.11 -9.78 0.69
C LEU A 155 22.26 -10.62 1.24
N LEU A 156 23.52 -10.18 0.99
CA LEU A 156 24.73 -10.93 1.30
C LEU A 156 25.52 -10.36 2.50
N ILE A 157 25.07 -9.24 3.07
CA ILE A 157 25.81 -8.55 4.14
C ILE A 157 25.60 -9.24 5.48
N ARG A 158 24.42 -9.82 5.72
CA ARG A 158 24.08 -10.49 6.96
C ARG A 158 23.84 -11.98 6.73
N PRO A 159 24.58 -12.86 7.40
CA PRO A 159 24.34 -14.31 7.35
C PRO A 159 22.87 -14.63 7.69
N GLY A 160 22.22 -15.47 6.90
CA GLY A 160 20.83 -15.87 7.09
C GLY A 160 19.80 -15.04 6.32
N THR A 161 20.17 -13.90 5.71
CA THR A 161 19.22 -13.09 4.94
C THR A 161 18.75 -13.79 3.68
N LEU A 162 19.61 -14.58 3.02
CA LEU A 162 19.24 -15.32 1.82
C LEU A 162 18.15 -16.36 2.10
N GLU A 163 18.31 -17.12 3.16
CA GLU A 163 17.35 -18.13 3.61
C GLU A 163 16.01 -17.48 4.02
N LEU A 164 16.05 -16.31 4.64
CA LEU A 164 14.85 -15.54 4.95
C LEU A 164 14.15 -15.02 3.70
N MET A 165 14.89 -14.62 2.66
CA MET A 165 14.32 -14.23 1.38
C MET A 165 13.63 -15.40 0.68
N ASP A 166 14.21 -16.60 0.71
CA ASP A 166 13.57 -17.82 0.18
C ASP A 166 12.24 -18.11 0.92
N GLN A 167 12.24 -17.97 2.25
CA GLN A 167 11.00 -18.10 3.03
C GLN A 167 9.98 -17.03 2.65
N ALA A 168 10.40 -15.78 2.53
CA ALA A 168 9.52 -14.67 2.14
C ALA A 168 8.92 -14.91 0.75
N LEU A 169 9.71 -15.35 -0.22
CA LEU A 169 9.25 -15.62 -1.59
C LEU A 169 8.30 -16.82 -1.68
N SER A 170 8.37 -17.75 -0.74
CA SER A 170 7.37 -18.82 -0.64
C SER A 170 5.99 -18.31 -0.23
N LEU A 171 5.92 -17.13 0.41
CA LEU A 171 4.67 -16.48 0.85
C LEU A 171 4.08 -15.52 -0.19
N ILE A 172 4.92 -14.76 -0.92
CA ILE A 172 4.47 -13.60 -1.72
C ILE A 172 4.95 -13.54 -3.17
N HIS A 173 5.91 -14.34 -3.58
CA HIS A 173 6.41 -14.50 -4.96
C HIS A 173 7.07 -13.29 -5.64
N ILE A 174 7.23 -12.14 -4.98
CA ILE A 174 7.85 -10.93 -5.55
C ILE A 174 8.98 -10.45 -4.65
N SER A 175 10.17 -10.18 -5.23
CA SER A 175 11.30 -9.57 -4.54
C SER A 175 11.75 -8.28 -5.22
N GLU A 176 12.33 -7.38 -4.43
CA GLU A 176 13.09 -6.25 -4.95
C GLU A 176 14.33 -6.77 -5.68
N PRO A 177 14.64 -6.29 -6.90
CA PRO A 177 15.90 -6.61 -7.56
C PRO A 177 17.05 -6.12 -6.69
N THR A 178 17.90 -7.03 -6.23
CA THR A 178 19.11 -6.68 -5.46
C THR A 178 20.06 -5.93 -6.38
N ARG A 179 20.21 -4.62 -6.18
CA ARG A 179 21.25 -3.85 -6.86
C ARG A 179 22.61 -4.35 -6.40
N ARG A 180 23.52 -4.58 -7.34
CA ARG A 180 24.94 -4.94 -7.10
C ARG A 180 25.71 -3.94 -6.22
N TYR A 181 25.07 -2.84 -5.82
CA TYR A 181 25.63 -1.71 -5.07
C TYR A 181 24.95 -1.45 -3.72
N ALA A 182 24.27 -2.44 -3.14
CA ALA A 182 23.94 -2.38 -1.72
C ALA A 182 25.26 -2.61 -0.96
N ILE A 183 26.00 -1.53 -0.79
CA ILE A 183 27.23 -1.45 0.01
C ILE A 183 26.85 -1.47 1.46
#